data_73324f53c074a71f96e841c0802e603d
#
_entry.id   73324f53c074a71f96e841c0802e603d
#
_cell.length_a   1.000
_cell.length_b   1.000
_cell.length_c   1.000
_cell.angle_alpha   90.00
_cell.angle_beta   90.00
_cell.angle_gamma   90.00
#
_symmetry.space_group_name_H-M   'P 1'
#
loop_
_entity.id
_entity.type
_entity.pdbx_description
1 polymer ?
#
loop_
_entity_poly.entity_id
_entity_poly.type
_entity_poly.pdbx_seq_one_letter_code
_entity_poly.pdbx_strand_id
1 'polypeptide(L)'
;MTTYKRIEAVKKAGEILKYLANQKEPVNGPAIATAVNLPVGTVMCHLATLEDLGFVRTLGDRFEIGMELSLFWARKKALLSAEKERIDRDIKALEVNNAVHLDS
;
A
#
# COMPACT_ATOMS: atom_id res chain seq x y z
N MET A 1 13.32 -16.80 -23.20
CA MET A 1 12.71 -16.25 -21.99
C MET A 1 11.30 -15.78 -22.28
N THR A 2 10.37 -16.13 -21.43
CA THR A 2 8.97 -15.71 -21.61
C THR A 2 8.75 -14.29 -21.12
N THR A 3 8.16 -13.46 -21.96
CA THR A 3 7.80 -12.11 -21.59
C THR A 3 6.30 -12.05 -21.36
N TYR A 4 5.90 -11.59 -20.18
CA TYR A 4 4.49 -11.49 -19.83
C TYR A 4 3.92 -10.14 -20.27
N LYS A 5 2.76 -10.21 -20.90
CA LYS A 5 2.06 -9.00 -21.34
C LYS A 5 1.54 -8.24 -20.12
N ARG A 6 1.71 -6.94 -20.10
CA ARG A 6 1.17 -6.09 -19.04
C ARG A 6 -0.30 -5.81 -19.29
N ILE A 7 -1.07 -5.78 -18.22
CA ILE A 7 -2.53 -5.54 -18.28
C ILE A 7 -2.77 -4.08 -17.91
N GLU A 8 -3.19 -3.29 -18.87
CA GLU A 8 -3.34 -1.85 -18.71
C GLU A 8 -4.35 -1.48 -17.62
N ALA A 9 -5.47 -2.19 -17.53
CA ALA A 9 -6.49 -1.92 -16.54
C ALA A 9 -5.94 -2.09 -15.10
N VAL A 10 -5.12 -3.10 -14.88
CA VAL A 10 -4.50 -3.33 -13.57
C VAL A 10 -3.51 -2.22 -13.24
N LYS A 11 -2.73 -1.81 -14.24
CA LYS A 11 -1.77 -0.72 -14.09
C LYS A 11 -2.48 0.58 -13.72
N LYS A 12 -3.56 0.91 -14.41
CA LYS A 12 -4.34 2.12 -14.15
C LYS A 12 -5.01 2.07 -12.77
N ALA A 13 -5.51 0.91 -12.36
CA ALA A 13 -6.06 0.74 -11.01
C ALA A 13 -4.99 1.04 -9.95
N GLY A 14 -3.78 0.53 -10.15
CA GLY A 14 -2.65 0.82 -9.27
C GLY A 14 -2.30 2.30 -9.24
N GLU A 15 -2.31 2.99 -10.38
CA GLU A 15 -2.05 4.43 -10.45
C GLU A 15 -3.10 5.23 -9.68
N ILE A 16 -4.37 4.84 -9.78
CA ILE A 16 -5.46 5.47 -9.01
C ILE A 16 -5.18 5.34 -7.51
N LEU A 17 -4.85 4.13 -7.05
CA LEU A 17 -4.58 3.89 -5.64
C LEU A 17 -3.38 4.70 -5.14
N LYS A 18 -2.32 4.77 -5.93
CA LYS A 18 -1.14 5.57 -5.58
C LYS A 18 -1.48 7.06 -5.49
N TYR A 19 -2.29 7.54 -6.41
CA TYR A 19 -2.72 8.94 -6.39
C TYR A 19 -3.53 9.23 -5.12
N LEU A 20 -4.52 8.38 -4.80
CA LEU A 20 -5.34 8.54 -3.60
C LEU A 20 -4.50 8.48 -2.32
N ALA A 21 -3.53 7.59 -2.26
CA ALA A 21 -2.66 7.44 -1.10
C ALA A 21 -1.82 8.68 -0.82
N ASN A 22 -1.55 9.48 -1.85
CA ASN A 22 -0.76 10.69 -1.72
C ASN A 22 -1.58 11.94 -1.46
N GLN A 23 -2.91 11.82 -1.38
CA GLN A 23 -3.79 12.96 -1.13
C GLN A 23 -4.07 13.09 0.38
N LYS A 24 -4.16 14.33 0.86
CA LYS A 24 -4.47 14.60 2.26
C LYS A 24 -5.97 14.53 2.54
N GLU A 25 -6.77 14.68 1.49
CA GLU A 25 -8.22 14.70 1.58
C GLU A 25 -8.83 13.84 0.48
N PRO A 26 -10.07 13.36 0.67
CA PRO A 26 -10.76 12.65 -0.41
C PRO A 26 -10.88 13.52 -1.65
N VAL A 27 -10.79 12.92 -2.83
CA VAL A 27 -10.83 13.62 -4.10
C VAL A 27 -11.96 13.11 -4.98
N ASN A 28 -12.48 13.98 -5.85
CA ASN A 28 -13.57 13.62 -6.75
C ASN A 28 -13.07 12.87 -7.99
N GLY A 29 -14.00 12.24 -8.71
CA GLY A 29 -13.69 11.46 -9.91
C GLY A 29 -12.96 12.25 -11.00
N PRO A 30 -13.42 13.46 -11.36
CA PRO A 30 -12.73 14.26 -12.37
C PRO A 30 -11.26 14.57 -12.03
N ALA A 31 -10.95 14.84 -10.77
CA ALA A 31 -9.57 15.09 -10.34
C ALA A 31 -8.71 13.84 -10.51
N ILE A 32 -9.24 12.68 -10.17
CA ILE A 32 -8.55 11.40 -10.37
C ILE A 32 -8.32 11.15 -11.84
N ALA A 33 -9.35 11.38 -12.67
CA ALA A 33 -9.28 11.16 -14.12
C ALA A 33 -8.15 12.00 -14.74
N THR A 34 -8.04 13.25 -14.35
CA THR A 34 -6.96 14.12 -14.82
C THR A 34 -5.60 13.58 -14.38
N ALA A 35 -5.49 13.17 -13.12
CA ALA A 35 -4.22 12.68 -12.57
C ALA A 35 -3.72 11.42 -13.25
N VAL A 36 -4.61 10.48 -13.60
CA VAL A 36 -4.22 9.20 -14.21
C VAL A 36 -4.42 9.18 -15.73
N ASN A 37 -4.85 10.29 -16.30
CA ASN A 37 -5.04 10.44 -17.75
C ASN A 37 -6.00 9.41 -18.33
N LEU A 38 -7.20 9.34 -17.77
CA LEU A 38 -8.28 8.47 -18.24
C LEU A 38 -9.57 9.26 -18.33
N PRO A 39 -10.51 8.85 -19.19
CA PRO A 39 -11.86 9.42 -19.18
C PRO A 39 -12.53 9.23 -17.84
N VAL A 40 -13.35 10.19 -17.41
CA VAL A 40 -14.04 10.13 -16.10
C VAL A 40 -14.88 8.86 -15.98
N GLY A 41 -15.63 8.50 -17.02
CA GLY A 41 -16.45 7.29 -17.00
C GLY A 41 -15.65 6.03 -16.74
N THR A 42 -14.46 5.93 -17.33
CA THR A 42 -13.55 4.81 -17.12
C THR A 42 -13.04 4.78 -15.68
N VAL A 43 -12.67 5.94 -15.16
CA VAL A 43 -12.23 6.06 -13.76
C VAL A 43 -13.34 5.64 -12.80
N MET A 44 -14.58 6.04 -13.07
CA MET A 44 -15.71 5.66 -12.22
C MET A 44 -15.91 4.15 -12.18
N CYS A 45 -15.70 3.46 -13.33
CA CYS A 45 -15.75 1.99 -13.36
C CYS A 45 -14.63 1.36 -12.52
N HIS A 46 -13.43 1.91 -12.61
CA HIS A 46 -12.32 1.45 -11.79
C HIS A 46 -12.61 1.65 -10.29
N LEU A 47 -13.10 2.83 -9.94
CA LEU A 47 -13.41 3.16 -8.54
C LEU A 47 -14.50 2.25 -7.97
N ALA A 48 -15.53 1.96 -8.74
CA ALA A 48 -16.58 1.04 -8.32
C ALA A 48 -16.02 -0.36 -8.04
N THR A 49 -15.14 -0.84 -8.90
CA THR A 49 -14.49 -2.14 -8.73
C THR A 49 -13.58 -2.14 -7.50
N LEU A 50 -12.78 -1.09 -7.33
CA LEU A 50 -11.89 -0.97 -6.18
C LEU A 50 -12.67 -0.82 -4.87
N GLU A 51 -13.83 -0.18 -4.91
CA GLU A 51 -14.71 -0.09 -3.75
C GLU A 51 -15.24 -1.47 -3.35
N ASP A 52 -15.63 -2.30 -4.32
CA ASP A 52 -16.07 -3.67 -4.05
C ASP A 52 -14.99 -4.49 -3.34
N LEU A 53 -13.73 -4.20 -3.61
CA LEU A 53 -12.60 -4.86 -2.98
C LEU A 53 -12.24 -4.25 -1.61
N GLY A 54 -12.86 -3.13 -1.25
CA GLY A 54 -12.52 -2.43 -0.02
C GLY A 54 -11.23 -1.59 -0.12
N PHE A 55 -10.69 -1.43 -1.34
CA PHE A 55 -9.46 -0.67 -1.57
C PHE A 55 -9.72 0.83 -1.71
N VAL A 56 -10.96 1.20 -2.02
CA VAL A 56 -11.41 2.58 -2.13
C VAL A 56 -12.66 2.75 -1.30
N ARG A 57 -12.78 3.88 -0.63
CA ARG A 57 -13.96 4.27 0.12
C ARG A 57 -14.59 5.49 -0.53
N THR A 58 -15.90 5.43 -0.72
CA THR A 58 -16.68 6.52 -1.29
C THR A 58 -17.27 7.38 -0.18
N LEU A 59 -17.07 8.68 -0.26
CA LEU A 59 -17.60 9.68 0.66
C LEU A 59 -18.35 10.74 -0.15
N GLY A 60 -19.65 10.51 -0.38
CA GLY A 60 -20.43 11.37 -1.27
C GLY A 60 -19.91 11.24 -2.71
N ASP A 61 -19.42 12.34 -3.28
CA ASP A 61 -18.83 12.36 -4.62
C ASP A 61 -17.30 12.27 -4.59
N ARG A 62 -16.72 11.95 -3.43
CA ARG A 62 -15.27 11.90 -3.24
C ARG A 62 -14.81 10.51 -2.85
N PHE A 63 -13.52 10.26 -3.04
CA PHE A 63 -12.92 8.94 -2.88
C PHE A 63 -11.62 9.03 -2.11
N GLU A 64 -11.35 8.01 -1.29
CA GLU A 64 -10.10 7.89 -0.54
C GLU A 64 -9.70 6.41 -0.44
N ILE A 65 -8.49 6.14 0.04
CA ILE A 65 -8.03 4.77 0.28
C ILE A 65 -8.95 4.08 1.29
N GLY A 66 -9.37 2.87 0.95
CA GLY A 66 -10.25 2.06 1.78
C GLY A 66 -9.51 1.28 2.86
N MET A 67 -10.28 0.78 3.82
CA MET A 67 -9.74 0.09 5.00
C MET A 67 -8.97 -1.18 4.64
N GLU A 68 -9.42 -1.97 3.66
CA GLU A 68 -8.74 -3.21 3.29
C GLU A 68 -7.30 -2.97 2.84
N LEU A 69 -7.07 -1.92 2.07
CA LEU A 69 -5.72 -1.58 1.62
C LEU A 69 -4.85 -1.12 2.80
N SER A 70 -5.44 -0.36 3.71
CA SER A 70 -4.76 0.08 4.94
C SER A 70 -4.36 -1.11 5.81
N LEU A 71 -5.20 -2.15 5.87
CA LEU A 71 -4.89 -3.36 6.62
C LEU A 71 -3.72 -4.14 6.03
N PHE A 72 -3.57 -4.14 4.71
CA PHE A 72 -2.41 -4.77 4.06
C PHE A 72 -1.12 -4.12 4.55
N TRP A 73 -1.08 -2.79 4.59
CA TRP A 73 0.07 -2.05 5.08
C TRP A 73 0.33 -2.34 6.57
N ALA A 74 -0.74 -2.37 7.38
CA ALA A 74 -0.61 -2.63 8.82
C ALA A 74 -0.05 -4.03 9.09
N ARG A 75 -0.50 -5.03 8.34
CA ARG A 75 0.02 -6.40 8.45
C ARG A 75 1.49 -6.46 8.10
N LYS A 76 1.90 -5.82 7.02
CA LYS A 76 3.30 -5.79 6.60
C LYS A 76 4.16 -5.10 7.65
N LYS A 77 3.69 -3.98 8.18
CA LYS A 77 4.40 -3.25 9.24
C LYS A 77 4.58 -4.12 10.48
N ALA A 78 3.53 -4.86 10.89
CA ALA A 78 3.60 -5.74 12.05
C ALA A 78 4.64 -6.84 11.85
N LEU A 79 4.68 -7.44 10.66
CA LEU A 79 5.67 -8.48 10.34
C LEU A 79 7.10 -7.93 10.38
N LEU A 80 7.31 -6.75 9.82
CA LEU A 80 8.64 -6.12 9.84
C LEU A 80 9.06 -5.75 11.24
N SER A 81 8.14 -5.28 12.07
CA SER A 81 8.42 -4.94 13.47
C SER A 81 8.82 -6.16 14.27
N ALA A 82 8.12 -7.28 14.08
CA ALA A 82 8.45 -8.54 14.75
C ALA A 82 9.83 -9.05 14.33
N GLU A 83 10.13 -8.96 13.02
CA GLU A 83 11.45 -9.36 12.51
C GLU A 83 12.56 -8.49 13.09
N LYS A 84 12.32 -7.18 13.17
CA LYS A 84 13.28 -6.24 13.76
C LYS A 84 13.56 -6.59 15.22
N GLU A 85 12.52 -6.86 16.01
CA GLU A 85 12.67 -7.24 17.42
C GLU A 85 13.48 -8.53 17.56
N ARG A 86 13.23 -9.53 16.70
CA ARG A 86 13.99 -10.78 16.72
C ARG A 86 15.46 -10.53 16.42
N ILE A 87 15.75 -9.72 15.41
CA ILE A 87 17.12 -9.37 15.02
C ILE A 87 17.80 -8.60 16.14
N ASP A 88 17.12 -7.63 16.74
CA ASP A 88 17.67 -6.86 17.86
C ASP A 88 18.02 -7.75 19.06
N ARG A 89 17.16 -8.74 19.38
CA ARG A 89 17.44 -9.69 20.44
C ARG A 89 18.65 -10.55 20.13
N ASP A 90 18.77 -11.00 18.89
CA ASP A 90 19.91 -11.83 18.47
C ASP A 90 21.22 -11.06 18.56
N ILE A 91 21.22 -9.82 18.10
CA ILE A 91 22.42 -8.95 18.19
C ILE A 91 22.79 -8.73 19.66
N LYS A 92 21.81 -8.46 20.50
CA LYS A 92 22.04 -8.23 21.93
C LYS A 92 22.63 -9.47 22.61
N ALA A 93 22.12 -10.64 22.26
CA ALA A 93 22.64 -11.90 22.77
C ALA A 93 24.11 -12.10 22.39
N LEU A 94 24.48 -11.78 21.15
CA LEU A 94 25.86 -11.87 20.70
C LEU A 94 26.77 -10.86 21.39
N GLU A 95 26.28 -9.66 21.64
CA GLU A 95 27.03 -8.63 22.37
C GLU A 95 27.30 -9.05 23.79
N VAL A 96 26.31 -9.63 24.49
CA VAL A 96 26.46 -10.13 25.84
C VAL A 96 27.48 -11.27 25.87
N ASN A 97 27.38 -12.23 24.96
CA ASN A 97 28.30 -13.36 24.87
C ASN A 97 29.73 -12.88 24.58
N ASN A 98 29.86 -11.90 23.68
CA ASN A 98 31.16 -11.34 23.35
C ASN A 98 31.80 -10.63 24.54
N ALA A 99 31.01 -9.87 25.33
CA ALA A 99 31.49 -9.19 26.52
C ALA A 99 31.96 -10.18 27.58
N VAL A 100 31.17 -11.25 27.80
CA VAL A 100 31.56 -12.30 28.76
C VAL A 100 32.84 -12.99 28.29
N HIS A 101 32.97 -13.27 27.01
CA HIS A 101 34.14 -13.91 26.45
C HIS A 101 35.39 -13.04 26.59
N LEU A 102 35.24 -11.75 26.38
CA LEU A 102 36.35 -10.80 26.53
C LEU A 102 36.82 -10.65 27.97
N ASP A 103 35.92 -10.82 28.93
CA ASP A 103 36.21 -10.70 30.35
C ASP A 103 36.93 -11.95 30.92
N SER A 104 36.86 -13.03 30.16
CA SER A 104 37.56 -14.26 30.59
C SER A 104 38.98 -14.28 30.07
#